data_7840db1a3b3fc97b59c580710eb1fc39
#
_entry.id   7840db1a3b3fc97b59c580710eb1fc39
#
_cell.length_a   1.000
_cell.length_b   1.000
_cell.length_c   1.000
_cell.angle_alpha   90.00
_cell.angle_beta   90.00
_cell.angle_gamma   90.00
#
_symmetry.space_group_name_H-M   'P 1'
#
loop_
_entity.id
_entity.type
_entity.pdbx_description
1 polymer ?
#
loop_
_entity_poly.entity_id
_entity_poly.type
_entity_poly.pdbx_seq_one_letter_code
_entity_poly.pdbx_strand_id
1 'polypeptide(L)'
;MASQNTILDVQNVSKRFGARELFANLSFSIAEGQKVGLIARNGTGKSTLLSILTGRESQDEGAIVYRNGIRTGYLEQEPVFNPDDTVLDACFNHQGDDEKIVKAKQILTRLKIADLSQPMGQLSGGQRKRVALANALITEPDFLILDEPTNHLDLEMIEWLEGFLQRGNKSILMVTHDRYFLDRVCDVILELDDHTIYTYRGNYAYYLEKRQERIDNRRAEQARAANLYRTELEWMRRMPQARGHKAKYREDAFYELEARAHQRIEERQVRL
;
A
#
# COMPACT_ATOMS: atom_id res chain seq x y z
N MET A 1 3.80 -20.07 -10.59
CA MET A 1 5.25 -20.20 -10.29
C MET A 1 5.79 -18.78 -10.11
N ALA A 2 6.27 -18.43 -8.90
CA ALA A 2 6.92 -17.14 -8.69
C ALA A 2 8.14 -17.07 -9.63
N SER A 3 8.31 -15.94 -10.32
CA SER A 3 9.50 -15.76 -11.18
C SER A 3 10.75 -15.76 -10.27
N GLN A 4 11.90 -16.20 -10.77
CA GLN A 4 13.16 -16.30 -10.00
C GLN A 4 13.60 -14.97 -9.36
N ASN A 5 12.98 -13.85 -9.71
CA ASN A 5 13.27 -12.50 -9.20
C ASN A 5 12.22 -11.94 -8.24
N THR A 6 11.26 -12.73 -7.77
CA THR A 6 10.24 -12.23 -6.82
C THR A 6 10.82 -12.19 -5.41
N ILE A 7 10.70 -11.05 -4.73
CA ILE A 7 11.17 -10.88 -3.34
C ILE A 7 10.03 -11.03 -2.33
N LEU A 8 8.83 -10.62 -2.72
CA LEU A 8 7.59 -10.76 -1.96
C LEU A 8 6.47 -11.23 -2.88
N ASP A 9 5.74 -12.26 -2.47
CA ASP A 9 4.55 -12.76 -3.15
C ASP A 9 3.38 -12.85 -2.15
N VAL A 10 2.32 -12.11 -2.42
CA VAL A 10 1.09 -12.05 -1.63
C VAL A 10 0.00 -12.77 -2.41
N GLN A 11 -0.59 -13.82 -1.82
CA GLN A 11 -1.51 -14.71 -2.49
C GLN A 11 -2.84 -14.80 -1.75
N ASN A 12 -3.91 -14.27 -2.36
CA ASN A 12 -5.30 -14.33 -1.89
C ASN A 12 -5.48 -13.91 -0.43
N VAL A 13 -4.73 -12.90 0.01
CA VAL A 13 -4.75 -12.42 1.40
C VAL A 13 -6.05 -11.67 1.67
N SER A 14 -6.74 -12.08 2.73
CA SER A 14 -7.99 -11.48 3.21
C SER A 14 -7.86 -11.09 4.67
N LYS A 15 -8.54 -10.00 5.07
CA LYS A 15 -8.60 -9.53 6.45
C LYS A 15 -9.93 -8.86 6.77
N ARG A 16 -10.48 -9.24 7.94
CA ARG A 16 -11.74 -8.70 8.49
C ARG A 16 -11.53 -8.27 9.94
N PHE A 17 -12.26 -7.25 10.37
CA PHE A 17 -12.41 -6.90 11.77
C PHE A 17 -13.90 -7.02 12.15
N GLY A 18 -14.26 -8.10 12.83
CA GLY A 18 -15.64 -8.44 13.09
C GLY A 18 -16.44 -8.60 11.79
N ALA A 19 -17.52 -7.84 11.65
CA ALA A 19 -18.33 -7.86 10.42
C ALA A 19 -17.77 -7.00 9.27
N ARG A 20 -16.73 -6.18 9.53
CA ARG A 20 -16.16 -5.30 8.53
C ARG A 20 -15.02 -5.99 7.79
N GLU A 21 -15.21 -6.23 6.50
CA GLU A 21 -14.16 -6.65 5.60
C GLU A 21 -13.29 -5.44 5.21
N LEU A 22 -11.99 -5.54 5.42
CA LEU A 22 -11.03 -4.52 4.99
C LEU A 22 -10.59 -4.76 3.55
N PHE A 23 -10.22 -5.99 3.26
CA PHE A 23 -9.87 -6.46 1.92
C PHE A 23 -10.03 -7.97 1.80
N ALA A 24 -10.25 -8.42 0.56
CA ALA A 24 -10.45 -9.83 0.25
C ALA A 24 -9.64 -10.22 -0.99
N ASN A 25 -9.03 -11.42 -0.93
CA ASN A 25 -8.33 -12.04 -2.05
C ASN A 25 -7.23 -11.15 -2.68
N LEU A 26 -6.54 -10.33 -1.88
CA LEU A 26 -5.45 -9.51 -2.38
C LEU A 26 -4.32 -10.39 -2.90
N SER A 27 -3.92 -10.16 -4.15
CA SER A 27 -2.80 -10.87 -4.76
C SER A 27 -1.93 -9.90 -5.54
N PHE A 28 -0.65 -9.82 -5.18
CA PHE A 28 0.35 -9.04 -5.88
C PHE A 28 1.75 -9.57 -5.57
N SER A 29 2.71 -9.23 -6.39
CA SER A 29 4.11 -9.59 -6.17
C SER A 29 5.02 -8.39 -6.38
N ILE A 30 6.12 -8.36 -5.64
CA ILE A 30 7.18 -7.37 -5.77
C ILE A 30 8.45 -8.08 -6.22
N ALA A 31 9.02 -7.61 -7.32
CA ALA A 31 10.28 -8.14 -7.84
C ALA A 31 11.48 -7.48 -7.17
N GLU A 32 12.63 -8.12 -7.27
CA GLU A 32 13.92 -7.58 -6.84
C GLU A 32 14.24 -6.27 -7.56
N GLY A 33 14.66 -5.25 -6.80
CA GLY A 33 14.96 -3.92 -7.30
C GLY A 33 13.74 -3.06 -7.63
N GLN A 34 12.53 -3.60 -7.54
CA GLN A 34 11.30 -2.87 -7.83
C GLN A 34 10.93 -1.89 -6.73
N LYS A 35 10.54 -0.68 -7.12
CA LYS A 35 10.11 0.38 -6.22
C LYS A 35 8.62 0.62 -6.36
N VAL A 36 7.87 0.23 -5.34
CA VAL A 36 6.42 0.17 -5.36
C VAL A 36 5.82 1.19 -4.40
N GLY A 37 4.95 2.06 -4.91
CA GLY A 37 4.12 2.94 -4.11
C GLY A 37 2.75 2.31 -3.85
N LEU A 38 2.33 2.21 -2.59
CA LEU A 38 1.00 1.77 -2.21
C LEU A 38 0.11 2.97 -1.91
N ILE A 39 -0.93 3.11 -2.70
CA ILE A 39 -1.94 4.16 -2.57
C ILE A 39 -3.25 3.52 -2.13
N ALA A 40 -3.92 4.14 -1.17
CA ALA A 40 -5.26 3.72 -0.76
C ALA A 40 -5.97 4.84 -0.02
N ARG A 41 -7.30 4.78 0.03
CA ARG A 41 -8.10 5.71 0.84
C ARG A 41 -7.84 5.49 2.33
N ASN A 42 -8.10 6.50 3.15
CA ASN A 42 -8.04 6.35 4.59
C ASN A 42 -9.11 5.35 5.06
N GLY A 43 -8.71 4.46 5.96
CA GLY A 43 -9.59 3.44 6.51
C GLY A 43 -9.83 2.21 5.62
N THR A 44 -9.12 2.06 4.50
CA THR A 44 -9.21 0.86 3.63
C THR A 44 -8.29 -0.29 4.06
N GLY A 45 -7.51 -0.12 5.13
CA GLY A 45 -6.64 -1.19 5.64
C GLY A 45 -5.17 -1.10 5.25
N LYS A 46 -4.66 0.08 4.79
CA LYS A 46 -3.22 0.26 4.49
C LYS A 46 -2.31 -0.20 5.62
N SER A 47 -2.50 0.39 6.81
CA SER A 47 -1.66 0.08 7.99
C SER A 47 -1.80 -1.38 8.42
N THR A 48 -3.00 -1.94 8.30
CA THR A 48 -3.25 -3.37 8.56
C THR A 48 -2.50 -4.24 7.55
N LEU A 49 -2.52 -3.89 6.26
CA LEU A 49 -1.76 -4.61 5.24
C LEU A 49 -0.26 -4.55 5.52
N LEU A 50 0.29 -3.37 5.87
CA LEU A 50 1.70 -3.24 6.26
C LEU A 50 2.02 -4.05 7.53
N SER A 51 1.13 -4.06 8.53
CA SER A 51 1.30 -4.87 9.75
C SER A 51 1.32 -6.37 9.45
N ILE A 52 0.48 -6.82 8.52
CA ILE A 52 0.46 -8.21 8.06
C ILE A 52 1.74 -8.53 7.29
N LEU A 53 2.16 -7.67 6.37
CA LEU A 53 3.42 -7.84 5.62
C LEU A 53 4.65 -7.87 6.53
N THR A 54 4.63 -7.17 7.66
CA THR A 54 5.75 -7.17 8.63
C THR A 54 5.64 -8.25 9.70
N GLY A 55 4.59 -9.11 9.63
CA GLY A 55 4.38 -10.21 10.57
C GLY A 55 3.89 -9.78 11.96
N ARG A 56 3.45 -8.54 12.13
CA ARG A 56 2.91 -8.00 13.39
C ARG A 56 1.45 -8.36 13.60
N GLU A 57 0.75 -8.60 12.51
CA GLU A 57 -0.62 -9.05 12.48
C GLU A 57 -0.76 -10.24 11.53
N SER A 58 -1.69 -11.15 11.80
CA SER A 58 -1.97 -12.28 10.92
C SER A 58 -3.09 -11.94 9.94
N GLN A 59 -2.98 -12.44 8.72
CA GLN A 59 -4.09 -12.50 7.78
C GLN A 59 -5.10 -13.57 8.21
N ASP A 60 -6.35 -13.43 7.76
CA ASP A 60 -7.39 -14.44 8.03
C ASP A 60 -7.33 -15.56 7.00
N GLU A 61 -7.01 -15.23 5.73
CA GLU A 61 -6.88 -16.19 4.63
C GLU A 61 -5.71 -15.80 3.74
N GLY A 62 -5.23 -16.76 2.93
CA GLY A 62 -4.15 -16.56 1.97
C GLY A 62 -2.75 -16.79 2.54
N ALA A 63 -1.75 -16.43 1.76
CA ALA A 63 -0.34 -16.62 2.13
C ALA A 63 0.53 -15.43 1.74
N ILE A 64 1.57 -15.18 2.53
CA ILE A 64 2.61 -14.22 2.23
C ILE A 64 3.94 -14.97 2.20
N VAL A 65 4.61 -14.90 1.06
CA VAL A 65 5.85 -15.63 0.82
C VAL A 65 6.96 -14.63 0.53
N TYR A 66 7.97 -14.61 1.40
CA TYR A 66 9.21 -13.90 1.17
C TYR A 66 10.26 -14.83 0.57
N ARG A 67 11.11 -14.28 -0.29
CA ARG A 67 12.28 -15.02 -0.74
C ARG A 67 13.17 -15.38 0.45
N ASN A 68 13.67 -16.60 0.49
CA ASN A 68 14.52 -17.05 1.59
C ASN A 68 15.79 -16.20 1.71
N GLY A 69 16.15 -15.87 2.95
CA GLY A 69 17.39 -15.18 3.29
C GLY A 69 17.39 -13.67 3.03
N ILE A 70 16.25 -13.04 2.67
CA ILE A 70 16.19 -11.59 2.54
C ILE A 70 16.17 -10.89 3.90
N ARG A 71 16.84 -9.75 3.95
CA ARG A 71 16.76 -8.82 5.09
C ARG A 71 15.70 -7.78 4.79
N THR A 72 14.71 -7.66 5.68
CA THR A 72 13.65 -6.67 5.57
C THR A 72 13.89 -5.53 6.55
N GLY A 73 13.70 -4.29 6.09
CA GLY A 73 13.66 -3.11 6.94
C GLY A 73 12.26 -2.53 6.96
N TYR A 74 11.82 -2.02 8.10
CA TYR A 74 10.51 -1.41 8.25
C TYR A 74 10.57 -0.07 8.97
N LEU A 75 10.02 0.96 8.36
CA LEU A 75 9.74 2.24 9.00
C LEU A 75 8.25 2.32 9.33
N GLU A 76 7.95 2.35 10.63
CA GLU A 76 6.60 2.50 11.14
C GLU A 76 6.11 3.94 11.12
N GLN A 77 4.79 4.11 11.03
CA GLN A 77 4.18 5.42 11.16
C GLN A 77 4.41 6.04 12.56
N GLU A 78 4.37 5.23 13.62
CA GLU A 78 4.60 5.65 15.01
C GLU A 78 5.64 4.74 15.68
N PRO A 79 6.94 5.03 15.48
CA PRO A 79 8.00 4.21 16.06
C PRO A 79 8.05 4.35 17.57
N VAL A 80 8.18 3.22 18.27
CA VAL A 80 8.32 3.16 19.73
C VAL A 80 9.78 2.85 20.07
N PHE A 81 10.35 3.64 20.98
CA PHE A 81 11.69 3.47 21.50
C PHE A 81 11.68 3.45 23.02
N ASN A 82 12.67 2.81 23.62
CA ASN A 82 12.92 2.96 25.04
C ASN A 82 13.41 4.38 25.31
N PRO A 83 12.76 5.17 26.18
CA PRO A 83 13.12 6.57 26.42
C PRO A 83 14.52 6.77 27.00
N ASP A 84 15.07 5.75 27.67
CA ASP A 84 16.38 5.80 28.34
C ASP A 84 17.54 5.46 27.39
N ASP A 85 17.27 4.85 26.21
CA ASP A 85 18.28 4.56 25.23
C ASP A 85 18.83 5.86 24.60
N THR A 86 20.12 5.90 24.32
CA THR A 86 20.68 6.96 23.48
C THR A 86 20.25 6.78 22.02
N VAL A 87 20.35 7.83 21.22
CA VAL A 87 20.10 7.74 19.76
C VAL A 87 20.94 6.62 19.12
N LEU A 88 22.20 6.47 19.54
CA LEU A 88 23.08 5.45 19.00
C LEU A 88 22.67 4.06 19.44
N ASP A 89 22.30 3.86 20.71
CA ASP A 89 21.82 2.57 21.22
C ASP A 89 20.53 2.15 20.54
N ALA A 90 19.61 3.09 20.30
CA ALA A 90 18.37 2.86 19.58
C ALA A 90 18.60 2.39 18.12
N CYS A 91 19.76 2.70 17.52
CA CYS A 91 20.11 2.23 16.19
C CYS A 91 20.68 0.81 16.15
N PHE A 92 21.24 0.29 17.25
CA PHE A 92 22.02 -0.95 17.23
C PHE A 92 21.64 -1.97 18.30
N ASN A 93 20.66 -1.69 19.16
CA ASN A 93 20.37 -2.54 20.34
C ASN A 93 21.65 -2.92 21.10
N HIS A 94 22.54 -1.95 21.32
CA HIS A 94 23.86 -2.10 21.98
C HIS A 94 24.87 -3.05 21.29
N GLN A 95 24.64 -3.43 20.00
CA GLN A 95 25.47 -4.40 19.26
C GLN A 95 26.07 -3.86 17.95
N GLY A 96 26.36 -2.57 17.86
CA GLY A 96 26.96 -1.97 16.67
C GLY A 96 28.46 -2.32 16.53
N ASP A 97 28.88 -2.72 15.32
CA ASP A 97 30.30 -2.71 14.93
C ASP A 97 30.73 -1.31 14.45
N ASP A 98 32.04 -1.06 14.43
CA ASP A 98 32.58 0.26 14.09
C ASP A 98 32.14 0.77 12.70
N GLU A 99 32.00 -0.13 11.72
CA GLU A 99 31.60 0.22 10.35
C GLU A 99 30.13 0.68 10.31
N LYS A 100 29.24 -0.04 10.99
CA LYS A 100 27.84 0.33 11.12
C LYS A 100 27.64 1.64 11.89
N ILE A 101 28.45 1.87 12.93
CA ILE A 101 28.43 3.12 13.69
C ILE A 101 28.80 4.30 12.80
N VAL A 102 29.85 4.19 11.97
CA VAL A 102 30.24 5.25 11.03
C VAL A 102 29.10 5.54 10.05
N LYS A 103 28.48 4.52 9.52
CA LYS A 103 27.35 4.65 8.60
C LYS A 103 26.14 5.30 9.26
N ALA A 104 25.81 4.87 10.48
CA ALA A 104 24.73 5.48 11.26
C ALA A 104 24.95 6.97 11.46
N LYS A 105 26.18 7.36 11.86
CA LYS A 105 26.57 8.76 12.02
C LYS A 105 26.34 9.56 10.74
N GLN A 106 26.71 9.00 9.57
CA GLN A 106 26.51 9.65 8.29
C GLN A 106 25.02 9.86 7.98
N ILE A 107 24.18 8.82 8.16
CA ILE A 107 22.74 8.89 7.90
C ILE A 107 22.06 9.85 8.88
N LEU A 108 22.34 9.73 10.18
CA LEU A 108 21.77 10.59 11.22
C LEU A 108 22.15 12.07 11.02
N THR A 109 23.40 12.36 10.60
CA THR A 109 23.82 13.72 10.24
C THR A 109 23.00 14.26 9.06
N ARG A 110 22.75 13.46 8.02
CA ARG A 110 21.88 13.85 6.90
C ARG A 110 20.44 14.11 7.33
N LEU A 111 19.97 13.38 8.33
CA LEU A 111 18.65 13.56 8.94
C LEU A 111 18.65 14.63 10.06
N LYS A 112 19.71 15.42 10.18
CA LYS A 112 19.86 16.54 11.14
C LYS A 112 19.65 16.09 12.60
N ILE A 113 20.17 14.93 12.96
CA ILE A 113 20.31 14.44 14.34
C ILE A 113 21.78 14.62 14.73
N ALA A 114 22.06 15.65 15.52
CA ALA A 114 23.44 16.05 15.82
C ALA A 114 24.01 15.33 17.04
N ASP A 115 23.24 15.21 18.11
CA ASP A 115 23.67 14.58 19.36
C ASP A 115 23.21 13.11 19.41
N LEU A 116 24.16 12.20 19.23
CA LEU A 116 23.95 10.77 19.25
C LEU A 116 23.91 10.15 20.64
N SER A 117 24.37 10.91 21.65
CA SER A 117 24.34 10.53 23.05
C SER A 117 23.06 10.97 23.76
N GLN A 118 22.23 11.77 23.10
CA GLN A 118 20.95 12.25 23.65
C GLN A 118 19.99 11.10 23.85
N PRO A 119 19.32 10.98 25.03
CA PRO A 119 18.28 9.99 25.28
C PRO A 119 17.07 10.17 24.34
N MET A 120 16.51 9.06 23.88
CA MET A 120 15.34 9.04 22.99
C MET A 120 14.12 9.74 23.59
N GLY A 121 13.96 9.70 24.92
CA GLY A 121 12.89 10.38 25.64
C GLY A 121 12.92 11.89 25.54
N GLN A 122 14.08 12.49 25.27
CA GLN A 122 14.26 13.94 25.12
C GLN A 122 14.04 14.43 23.67
N LEU A 123 13.93 13.52 22.71
CA LEU A 123 13.71 13.86 21.31
C LEU A 123 12.25 14.26 21.06
N SER A 124 12.04 15.25 20.18
CA SER A 124 10.71 15.54 19.64
C SER A 124 10.16 14.35 18.83
N GLY A 125 8.85 14.30 18.62
CA GLY A 125 8.22 13.25 17.78
C GLY A 125 8.81 13.18 16.37
N GLY A 126 9.09 14.33 15.75
CA GLY A 126 9.74 14.40 14.44
C GLY A 126 11.19 13.87 14.46
N GLN A 127 11.95 14.15 15.51
CA GLN A 127 13.31 13.62 15.67
C GLN A 127 13.27 12.09 15.85
N ARG A 128 12.35 11.56 16.67
CA ARG A 128 12.18 10.10 16.83
C ARG A 128 11.87 9.41 15.51
N LYS A 129 11.01 10.00 14.67
CA LYS A 129 10.72 9.46 13.33
C LYS A 129 11.94 9.47 12.42
N ARG A 130 12.78 10.51 12.48
CA ARG A 130 14.02 10.55 11.72
C ARG A 130 15.04 9.50 12.19
N VAL A 131 15.11 9.23 13.48
CA VAL A 131 15.94 8.13 14.02
C VAL A 131 15.39 6.77 13.55
N ALA A 132 14.07 6.57 13.55
CA ALA A 132 13.47 5.34 13.03
C ALA A 132 13.77 5.13 11.54
N LEU A 133 13.70 6.19 10.74
CA LEU A 133 14.10 6.15 9.33
C LEU A 133 15.58 5.77 9.21
N ALA A 134 16.46 6.36 10.01
CA ALA A 134 17.87 5.98 10.03
C ALA A 134 18.06 4.49 10.32
N ASN A 135 17.37 3.95 11.33
CA ASN A 135 17.42 2.53 11.69
C ASN A 135 17.03 1.61 10.52
N ALA A 136 15.95 1.96 9.82
CA ALA A 136 15.50 1.19 8.67
C ALA A 136 16.54 1.20 7.51
N LEU A 137 17.34 2.28 7.39
CA LEU A 137 18.32 2.43 6.32
C LEU A 137 19.72 1.89 6.66
N ILE A 138 20.13 1.94 7.93
CA ILE A 138 21.47 1.51 8.41
C ILE A 138 21.69 0.02 8.16
N THR A 139 20.65 -0.80 8.34
CA THR A 139 20.74 -2.25 8.20
C THR A 139 20.92 -2.72 6.74
N GLU A 140 20.86 -1.79 5.77
CA GLU A 140 20.91 -2.10 4.33
C GLU A 140 20.02 -3.27 3.93
N PRO A 141 18.72 -3.18 4.16
CA PRO A 141 17.84 -4.27 3.85
C PRO A 141 17.74 -4.49 2.32
N ASP A 142 17.49 -5.74 1.93
CA ASP A 142 17.21 -6.11 0.54
C ASP A 142 15.80 -5.67 0.14
N PHE A 143 14.88 -5.63 1.11
CA PHE A 143 13.52 -5.13 0.95
C PHE A 143 13.16 -4.13 2.06
N LEU A 144 12.72 -2.95 1.68
CA LEU A 144 12.40 -1.84 2.57
C LEU A 144 10.92 -1.50 2.50
N ILE A 145 10.25 -1.53 3.64
CA ILE A 145 8.86 -1.11 3.79
C ILE A 145 8.86 0.24 4.50
N LEU A 146 8.28 1.28 3.88
CA LEU A 146 8.27 2.64 4.40
C LEU A 146 6.84 3.14 4.55
N ASP A 147 6.43 3.48 5.76
CA ASP A 147 5.14 4.13 6.04
C ASP A 147 5.35 5.62 6.31
N GLU A 148 4.92 6.47 5.35
CA GLU A 148 5.02 7.93 5.36
C GLU A 148 6.47 8.44 5.63
N PRO A 149 7.48 8.04 4.83
CA PRO A 149 8.87 8.34 5.10
C PRO A 149 9.24 9.83 4.98
N THR A 150 8.45 10.62 4.26
CA THR A 150 8.69 12.07 4.06
C THR A 150 8.16 12.94 5.20
N ASN A 151 7.32 12.36 6.09
CA ASN A 151 6.79 13.11 7.22
C ASN A 151 7.89 13.57 8.17
N HIS A 152 7.85 14.85 8.55
CA HIS A 152 8.85 15.52 9.42
C HIS A 152 10.25 15.65 8.82
N LEU A 153 10.39 15.52 7.50
CA LEU A 153 11.59 15.85 6.75
C LEU A 153 11.42 17.23 6.10
N ASP A 154 12.50 17.98 6.05
CA ASP A 154 12.58 19.17 5.20
C ASP A 154 13.01 18.80 3.77
N LEU A 155 13.00 19.78 2.87
CA LEU A 155 13.26 19.55 1.45
C LEU A 155 14.64 18.93 1.20
N GLU A 156 15.66 19.36 1.91
CA GLU A 156 17.03 18.84 1.76
C GLU A 156 17.12 17.36 2.16
N MET A 157 16.43 16.98 3.26
CA MET A 157 16.35 15.58 3.69
C MET A 157 15.55 14.73 2.71
N ILE A 158 14.45 15.26 2.14
CA ILE A 158 13.65 14.57 1.13
C ILE A 158 14.48 14.31 -0.12
N GLU A 159 15.18 15.32 -0.65
CA GLU A 159 16.04 15.17 -1.83
C GLU A 159 17.18 14.17 -1.59
N TRP A 160 17.77 14.19 -0.39
CA TRP A 160 18.77 13.21 -0.01
C TRP A 160 18.17 11.78 0.04
N LEU A 161 16.98 11.62 0.64
CA LEU A 161 16.30 10.32 0.75
C LEU A 161 15.92 9.78 -0.64
N GLU A 162 15.39 10.62 -1.53
CA GLU A 162 15.15 10.27 -2.93
C GLU A 162 16.40 9.67 -3.58
N GLY A 163 17.51 10.40 -3.51
CA GLY A 163 18.79 9.95 -4.06
C GLY A 163 19.32 8.68 -3.40
N PHE A 164 19.07 8.48 -2.10
CA PHE A 164 19.45 7.26 -1.38
C PHE A 164 18.62 6.04 -1.83
N LEU A 165 17.31 6.21 -1.99
CA LEU A 165 16.40 5.14 -2.38
C LEU A 165 16.51 4.76 -3.88
N GLN A 166 16.90 5.72 -4.72
CA GLN A 166 17.14 5.46 -6.14
C GLN A 166 18.43 4.68 -6.39
N ARG A 167 19.43 4.81 -5.51
CA ARG A 167 20.71 4.12 -5.67
C ARG A 167 20.61 2.64 -5.30
N GLY A 168 21.28 1.81 -6.09
CA GLY A 168 21.36 0.37 -5.87
C GLY A 168 20.09 -0.39 -6.26
N ASN A 169 20.11 -1.69 -6.06
CA ASN A 169 19.04 -2.61 -6.45
C ASN A 169 18.09 -2.91 -5.27
N LYS A 170 17.74 -1.89 -4.47
CA LYS A 170 16.83 -2.06 -3.33
C LYS A 170 15.40 -2.22 -3.80
N SER A 171 14.71 -3.21 -3.26
CA SER A 171 13.27 -3.35 -3.44
C SER A 171 12.55 -2.55 -2.36
N ILE A 172 11.52 -1.81 -2.74
CA ILE A 172 10.83 -0.88 -1.84
C ILE A 172 9.33 -1.06 -1.98
N LEU A 173 8.63 -1.10 -0.83
CA LEU A 173 7.20 -0.87 -0.74
C LEU A 173 7.00 0.37 0.13
N MET A 174 6.38 1.41 -0.43
CA MET A 174 6.24 2.69 0.24
C MET A 174 4.79 3.14 0.26
N VAL A 175 4.32 3.61 1.41
CA VAL A 175 3.08 4.38 1.55
C VAL A 175 3.45 5.83 1.79
N THR A 176 2.94 6.75 0.98
CA THR A 176 3.10 8.19 1.22
C THR A 176 2.00 8.99 0.53
N HIS A 177 1.72 10.16 1.08
CA HIS A 177 0.85 11.17 0.49
C HIS A 177 1.61 12.17 -0.38
N ASP A 178 2.93 12.10 -0.43
CA ASP A 178 3.78 12.96 -1.26
C ASP A 178 3.84 12.42 -2.70
N ARG A 179 3.10 13.09 -3.59
CA ARG A 179 3.00 12.71 -5.02
C ARG A 179 4.31 12.88 -5.76
N TYR A 180 5.07 13.92 -5.41
CA TYR A 180 6.36 14.19 -6.06
C TYR A 180 7.39 13.14 -5.69
N PHE A 181 7.38 12.73 -4.42
CA PHE A 181 8.24 11.67 -3.94
C PHE A 181 7.89 10.32 -4.59
N LEU A 182 6.59 9.99 -4.69
CA LEU A 182 6.13 8.79 -5.41
C LEU A 182 6.59 8.80 -6.87
N ASP A 183 6.40 9.92 -7.57
CA ASP A 183 6.71 10.03 -9.00
C ASP A 183 8.22 9.90 -9.28
N ARG A 184 9.06 10.33 -8.34
CA ARG A 184 10.51 10.26 -8.47
C ARG A 184 11.13 8.93 -8.05
N VAL A 185 10.52 8.24 -7.09
CA VAL A 185 11.10 7.04 -6.49
C VAL A 185 10.47 5.77 -7.03
N CYS A 186 9.14 5.74 -7.27
CA CYS A 186 8.41 4.52 -7.61
C CYS A 186 8.21 4.36 -9.12
N ASP A 187 8.37 3.14 -9.59
CA ASP A 187 8.12 2.70 -10.98
C ASP A 187 6.85 1.85 -11.11
N VAL A 188 6.27 1.46 -9.99
CA VAL A 188 4.99 0.75 -9.91
C VAL A 188 4.12 1.36 -8.81
N ILE A 189 2.83 1.50 -9.08
CA ILE A 189 1.83 1.91 -8.11
C ILE A 189 0.82 0.78 -7.91
N LEU A 190 0.63 0.40 -6.65
CA LEU A 190 -0.46 -0.45 -6.20
C LEU A 190 -1.54 0.42 -5.60
N GLU A 191 -2.76 0.32 -6.10
CA GLU A 191 -3.93 0.99 -5.53
C GLU A 191 -4.83 -0.02 -4.84
N LEU A 192 -5.02 0.13 -3.53
CA LEU A 192 -6.02 -0.61 -2.78
C LEU A 192 -7.33 0.17 -2.81
N ASP A 193 -8.28 -0.29 -3.60
CA ASP A 193 -9.59 0.33 -3.80
C ASP A 193 -10.66 -0.74 -3.90
N ASP A 194 -11.80 -0.53 -3.24
CA ASP A 194 -12.94 -1.44 -3.27
C ASP A 194 -12.56 -2.90 -2.92
N HIS A 195 -11.85 -3.06 -1.78
CA HIS A 195 -11.35 -4.34 -1.25
C HIS A 195 -10.39 -5.11 -2.18
N THR A 196 -9.96 -4.51 -3.29
CA THR A 196 -9.15 -5.13 -4.34
C THR A 196 -7.89 -4.30 -4.59
N ILE A 197 -6.82 -4.96 -5.10
CA ILE A 197 -5.59 -4.28 -5.46
C ILE A 197 -5.47 -4.16 -6.99
N TYR A 198 -5.12 -2.96 -7.46
CA TYR A 198 -4.87 -2.66 -8.86
C TYR A 198 -3.41 -2.28 -9.03
N THR A 199 -2.76 -2.84 -10.03
CA THR A 199 -1.34 -2.60 -10.31
C THR A 199 -1.18 -1.73 -11.56
N TYR A 200 -0.46 -0.62 -11.41
CA TYR A 200 -0.11 0.30 -12.49
C TYR A 200 1.41 0.35 -12.62
N ARG A 201 1.92 -0.02 -13.79
CA ARG A 201 3.35 0.05 -14.11
C ARG A 201 3.64 1.36 -14.80
N GLY A 202 4.25 2.28 -14.12
CA GLY A 202 4.53 3.63 -14.56
C GLY A 202 4.55 4.62 -13.39
N ASN A 203 4.73 5.90 -13.73
CA ASN A 203 4.76 6.98 -12.76
C ASN A 203 3.36 7.39 -12.24
N TYR A 204 3.32 8.35 -11.34
CA TYR A 204 2.07 8.83 -10.73
C TYR A 204 1.10 9.44 -11.76
N ALA A 205 1.61 10.14 -12.78
CA ALA A 205 0.77 10.70 -13.84
C ALA A 205 0.07 9.61 -14.65
N TYR A 206 0.79 8.55 -15.02
CA TYR A 206 0.23 7.37 -15.69
C TYR A 206 -0.82 6.67 -14.84
N TYR A 207 -0.57 6.53 -13.53
CA TYR A 207 -1.56 5.99 -12.59
C TYR A 207 -2.86 6.79 -12.62
N LEU A 208 -2.79 8.13 -12.54
CA LEU A 208 -3.97 8.99 -12.55
C LEU A 208 -4.78 8.83 -13.84
N GLU A 209 -4.14 8.80 -14.99
CA GLU A 209 -4.78 8.58 -16.29
C GLU A 209 -5.50 7.22 -16.32
N LYS A 210 -4.82 6.15 -15.98
CA LYS A 210 -5.38 4.79 -16.01
C LYS A 210 -6.46 4.55 -14.95
N ARG A 211 -6.31 5.18 -13.79
CA ARG A 211 -7.36 5.19 -12.77
C ARG A 211 -8.63 5.89 -13.28
N GLN A 212 -8.48 7.04 -13.95
CA GLN A 212 -9.62 7.76 -14.52
C GLN A 212 -10.32 6.94 -15.60
N GLU A 213 -9.57 6.34 -16.53
CA GLU A 213 -10.11 5.42 -17.54
C GLU A 213 -10.90 4.25 -16.90
N ARG A 214 -10.37 3.66 -15.82
CA ARG A 214 -11.03 2.58 -15.10
C ARG A 214 -12.37 3.04 -14.49
N ILE A 215 -12.38 4.22 -13.88
CA ILE A 215 -13.60 4.80 -13.29
C ILE A 215 -14.64 5.08 -14.37
N ASP A 216 -14.24 5.69 -15.48
CA ASP A 216 -15.14 6.03 -16.58
C ASP A 216 -15.72 4.79 -17.25
N ASN A 217 -14.90 3.73 -17.43
CA ASN A 217 -15.37 2.44 -17.93
C ASN A 217 -16.41 1.80 -16.98
N ARG A 218 -16.15 1.78 -15.67
CA ARG A 218 -17.12 1.29 -14.66
C ARG A 218 -18.42 2.07 -14.70
N ARG A 219 -18.37 3.41 -14.82
CA ARG A 219 -19.57 4.25 -14.96
C ARG A 219 -20.35 3.93 -16.22
N ALA A 220 -19.66 3.78 -17.35
CA ALA A 220 -20.29 3.43 -18.63
C ALA A 220 -20.96 2.06 -18.58
N GLU A 221 -20.33 1.06 -17.96
CA GLU A 221 -20.90 -0.28 -17.74
C GLU A 221 -22.13 -0.22 -16.85
N GLN A 222 -22.07 0.54 -15.76
CA GLN A 222 -23.21 0.71 -14.86
C GLN A 222 -24.38 1.44 -15.55
N ALA A 223 -24.10 2.46 -16.34
CA ALA A 223 -25.12 3.16 -17.11
C ALA A 223 -25.79 2.24 -18.14
N ARG A 224 -25.02 1.39 -18.80
CA ARG A 224 -25.56 0.36 -19.72
C ARG A 224 -26.44 -0.65 -18.97
N ALA A 225 -25.96 -1.16 -17.81
CA ALA A 225 -26.72 -2.07 -16.98
C ALA A 225 -28.01 -1.44 -16.47
N ALA A 226 -28.00 -0.19 -16.04
CA ALA A 226 -29.19 0.55 -15.60
C ALA A 226 -30.22 0.78 -16.74
N ASN A 227 -29.74 1.10 -17.94
CA ASN A 227 -30.62 1.24 -19.11
C ASN A 227 -31.25 -0.10 -19.51
N LEU A 228 -30.46 -1.18 -19.53
CA LEU A 228 -30.95 -2.53 -19.83
C LEU A 228 -31.96 -2.99 -18.76
N TYR A 229 -31.65 -2.74 -17.46
CA TYR A 229 -32.55 -3.02 -16.35
C TYR A 229 -33.90 -2.35 -16.52
N ARG A 230 -33.91 -1.06 -16.92
CA ARG A 230 -35.16 -0.33 -17.17
C ARG A 230 -36.02 -0.99 -18.27
N THR A 231 -35.38 -1.42 -19.35
CA THR A 231 -36.07 -2.12 -20.46
C THR A 231 -36.60 -3.48 -20.01
N GLU A 232 -35.81 -4.28 -19.28
CA GLU A 232 -36.23 -5.58 -18.79
C GLU A 232 -37.30 -5.46 -17.68
N LEU A 233 -37.25 -4.40 -16.87
CA LEU A 233 -38.27 -4.11 -15.85
C LEU A 233 -39.62 -3.83 -16.49
N GLU A 234 -39.66 -3.07 -17.59
CA GLU A 234 -40.91 -2.88 -18.37
C GLU A 234 -41.44 -4.18 -18.90
N TRP A 235 -40.57 -5.06 -19.41
CA TRP A 235 -40.99 -6.40 -19.85
C TRP A 235 -41.50 -7.26 -18.69
N MET A 236 -40.85 -7.23 -17.53
CA MET A 236 -41.29 -7.95 -16.34
C MET A 236 -42.67 -7.48 -15.83
N ARG A 237 -42.98 -6.19 -15.97
CA ARG A 237 -44.27 -5.61 -15.57
C ARG A 237 -45.41 -5.93 -16.53
N ARG A 238 -45.13 -6.29 -17.78
CA ARG A 238 -46.17 -6.72 -18.74
C ARG A 238 -46.73 -8.09 -18.33
N MET A 239 -48.07 -8.20 -18.23
CA MET A 239 -48.70 -9.47 -17.99
C MET A 239 -48.52 -10.39 -19.20
N PRO A 240 -48.25 -11.71 -19.01
CA PRO A 240 -48.18 -12.65 -20.12
C PRO A 240 -49.55 -12.70 -20.81
N GLN A 241 -49.57 -12.58 -22.15
CA GLN A 241 -50.76 -12.80 -22.93
C GLN A 241 -51.16 -14.29 -22.81
N ALA A 242 -52.46 -14.55 -22.57
CA ALA A 242 -53.13 -15.83 -22.36
C ALA A 242 -52.30 -17.10 -22.61
N ARG A 243 -52.01 -17.90 -21.55
CA ARG A 243 -51.30 -19.18 -21.53
C ARG A 243 -49.76 -19.15 -21.73
N GLY A 244 -49.12 -17.98 -21.74
CA GLY A 244 -47.68 -17.90 -21.81
C GLY A 244 -47.03 -17.80 -20.41
N HIS A 245 -46.06 -18.66 -20.11
CA HIS A 245 -45.16 -18.48 -18.97
C HIS A 245 -43.99 -17.62 -19.42
N LYS A 246 -43.54 -16.69 -18.55
CA LYS A 246 -42.25 -15.99 -18.75
C LYS A 246 -41.13 -17.03 -18.73
N ALA A 247 -40.20 -16.94 -19.64
CA ALA A 247 -39.06 -17.84 -19.66
C ALA A 247 -38.19 -17.67 -18.40
N LYS A 248 -38.09 -18.73 -17.59
CA LYS A 248 -37.35 -18.72 -16.31
C LYS A 248 -35.93 -18.18 -16.46
N TYR A 249 -35.23 -18.57 -17.52
CA TYR A 249 -33.90 -18.03 -17.86
C TYR A 249 -33.86 -16.49 -17.91
N ARG A 250 -34.89 -15.85 -18.47
CA ARG A 250 -34.93 -14.38 -18.59
C ARG A 250 -35.30 -13.72 -17.27
N GLU A 251 -36.06 -14.40 -16.42
CA GLU A 251 -36.32 -13.94 -15.05
C GLU A 251 -35.06 -14.02 -14.20
N ASP A 252 -34.29 -15.11 -14.28
CA ASP A 252 -33.02 -15.25 -13.57
C ASP A 252 -32.01 -14.17 -14.03
N ALA A 253 -31.90 -13.96 -15.34
CA ALA A 253 -31.04 -12.90 -15.90
C ALA A 253 -31.47 -11.46 -15.48
N PHE A 254 -32.77 -11.23 -15.27
CA PHE A 254 -33.27 -9.96 -14.76
C PHE A 254 -32.79 -9.68 -13.34
N TYR A 255 -32.80 -10.65 -12.43
CA TYR A 255 -32.33 -10.45 -11.05
C TYR A 255 -30.82 -10.24 -10.98
N GLU A 256 -30.03 -10.89 -11.83
CA GLU A 256 -28.60 -10.60 -11.95
C GLU A 256 -28.35 -9.18 -12.47
N LEU A 257 -29.15 -8.72 -13.43
CA LEU A 257 -29.05 -7.39 -13.99
C LEU A 257 -29.47 -6.32 -12.97
N GLU A 258 -30.50 -6.59 -12.16
CA GLU A 258 -30.94 -5.72 -11.07
C GLU A 258 -29.82 -5.48 -10.07
N ALA A 259 -29.14 -6.54 -9.63
CA ALA A 259 -28.00 -6.44 -8.71
C ALA A 259 -26.89 -5.56 -9.29
N ARG A 260 -26.54 -5.71 -10.58
CA ARG A 260 -25.54 -4.89 -11.28
C ARG A 260 -25.98 -3.43 -11.43
N ALA A 261 -27.24 -3.18 -11.76
CA ALA A 261 -27.78 -1.83 -11.97
C ALA A 261 -27.84 -1.00 -10.67
N HIS A 262 -28.00 -1.67 -9.52
CA HIS A 262 -28.07 -1.03 -8.21
C HIS A 262 -26.72 -0.95 -7.49
N GLN A 263 -25.65 -1.45 -8.08
CA GLN A 263 -24.29 -1.31 -7.52
C GLN A 263 -23.92 0.19 -7.47
N ARG A 264 -23.78 0.76 -6.27
CA ARG A 264 -23.36 2.16 -6.11
C ARG A 264 -21.86 2.29 -6.33
N ILE A 265 -21.46 3.07 -7.32
CA ILE A 265 -20.08 3.56 -7.45
C ILE A 265 -19.93 4.74 -6.49
N GLU A 266 -19.36 4.51 -5.31
CA GLU A 266 -19.01 5.59 -4.40
C GLU A 266 -17.74 6.28 -4.89
N GLU A 267 -17.90 7.44 -5.54
CA GLU A 267 -16.80 8.35 -5.81
C GLU A 267 -16.38 9.09 -4.56
N ARG A 268 -15.47 8.54 -3.81
CA ARG A 268 -14.70 9.31 -2.83
C ARG A 268 -13.30 9.51 -3.39
N GLN A 269 -12.91 10.76 -3.61
CA GLN A 269 -11.55 11.10 -4.05
C GLN A 269 -10.54 10.54 -3.06
N VAL A 270 -9.53 9.85 -3.57
CA VAL A 270 -8.33 9.54 -2.80
C VAL A 270 -7.65 10.89 -2.56
N ARG A 271 -7.78 11.44 -1.35
CA ARG A 271 -6.99 12.60 -0.94
C ARG A 271 -5.60 12.07 -0.60
N LEU A 272 -4.65 12.37 -1.46
CA LEU A 272 -3.22 12.29 -1.22
C LEU A 272 -2.76 13.60 -0.60
#